data_43a17ef0f29d4884374d484e41ea8bfd
#
_entry.id   43a17ef0f29d4884374d484e41ea8bfd
#
_cell.length_a   1.000
_cell.length_b   1.000
_cell.length_c   1.000
_cell.angle_alpha   90.00
_cell.angle_beta   90.00
_cell.angle_gamma   90.00
#
_symmetry.space_group_name_H-M   'P 1'
#
loop_
_entity.id
_entity.type
_entity.pdbx_description
1 polymer ?
#
loop_
_entity_poly.entity_id
_entity_poly.type
_entity_poly.pdbx_seq_one_letter_code
_entity_poly.pdbx_strand_id
1 'polypeptide(L)'
;MEKKKKKIPWSMLYIAATMIAVLLFGLFNRQFGNVFRTISNLTPGFLSLGVAVSLVYFLFEGEIFRLLLRSQGYRISVGQGLKNALLGLYYSYITPSSTGGQPMQAAYLLRDDKIPVGISTAALIIKFMCFQCAFVLVSVVSFVGMYGNLSANNPGIIPFIVLGLIINGCSILFFASLFYKPVLHVLCRFAKWLVGRFSFLRKRTGLLDSIDRFEADFSSYTDDFQGKQKSLIAGVLLSIPQFILQMSVIYFIFRAFGYHNVSYLEIVAVQSLLQVSVSFMPMPGASGAQEIGFSSFFRNYFVNDDLYAAVMVWRFFTYYLVVIAGALLVVIDQFWYRKKKLREALSAPCYEAGKESPGDEEKNAQKEDVLRGD
;
A
#
# COMPACT_ATOMS: atom_id res chain seq x y z
N MET A 1 -13.66 41.26 7.37
CA MET A 1 -13.79 39.77 7.33
C MET A 1 -13.20 39.26 6.04
N GLU A 2 -11.92 38.91 6.04
CA GLU A 2 -11.21 38.40 4.88
C GLU A 2 -11.52 36.92 4.71
N LYS A 3 -12.20 36.54 3.62
CA LYS A 3 -12.46 35.14 3.27
C LYS A 3 -11.12 34.46 2.95
N LYS A 4 -10.52 33.75 3.91
CA LYS A 4 -9.41 32.84 3.64
C LYS A 4 -9.82 31.87 2.51
N LYS A 5 -9.28 32.07 1.31
CA LYS A 5 -9.41 31.10 0.20
C LYS A 5 -8.95 29.73 0.68
N LYS A 6 -9.88 28.78 0.75
CA LYS A 6 -9.56 27.37 1.07
C LYS A 6 -8.60 26.87 -0.02
N LYS A 7 -7.32 26.79 0.27
CA LYS A 7 -6.36 26.11 -0.61
C LYS A 7 -6.76 24.66 -0.70
N ILE A 8 -7.13 24.20 -1.88
CA ILE A 8 -7.36 22.78 -2.17
C ILE A 8 -6.03 22.06 -1.85
N PRO A 9 -6.02 21.05 -0.97
CA PRO A 9 -4.78 20.36 -0.65
C PRO A 9 -4.24 19.67 -1.92
N TRP A 10 -2.94 19.78 -2.15
CA TRP A 10 -2.25 19.21 -3.32
C TRP A 10 -2.56 17.72 -3.52
N SER A 11 -2.82 17.00 -2.43
CA SER A 11 -3.27 15.59 -2.47
C SER A 11 -4.61 15.41 -3.20
N MET A 12 -5.58 16.32 -3.04
CA MET A 12 -6.85 16.26 -3.77
C MET A 12 -6.68 16.55 -5.26
N LEU A 13 -5.79 17.49 -5.60
CA LEU A 13 -5.49 17.80 -7.00
C LEU A 13 -4.81 16.61 -7.70
N TYR A 14 -3.90 15.93 -7.00
CA TYR A 14 -3.21 14.74 -7.50
C TYR A 14 -4.18 13.56 -7.68
N ILE A 15 -5.07 13.32 -6.72
CA ILE A 15 -6.13 12.29 -6.81
C ILE A 15 -7.06 12.59 -7.99
N ALA A 16 -7.50 13.84 -8.13
CA ALA A 16 -8.34 14.25 -9.26
C ALA A 16 -7.61 14.09 -10.60
N ALA A 17 -6.34 14.48 -10.68
CA ALA A 17 -5.54 14.34 -11.88
C ALA A 17 -5.31 12.88 -12.28
N THR A 18 -5.03 11.99 -11.32
CA THR A 18 -4.89 10.54 -11.58
C THR A 18 -6.22 9.90 -11.98
N MET A 19 -7.35 10.27 -11.36
CA MET A 19 -8.67 9.80 -11.78
C MET A 19 -9.03 10.28 -13.20
N ILE A 20 -8.76 11.55 -13.51
CA ILE A 20 -8.99 12.11 -14.85
C ILE A 20 -8.09 11.43 -15.87
N ALA A 21 -6.81 11.22 -15.58
CA ALA A 21 -5.89 10.52 -16.48
C ALA A 21 -6.34 9.08 -16.78
N VAL A 22 -6.82 8.35 -15.77
CA VAL A 22 -7.37 7.00 -15.91
C VAL A 22 -8.64 7.00 -16.76
N LEU A 23 -9.55 7.95 -16.53
CA LEU A 23 -10.78 8.10 -17.32
C LEU A 23 -10.48 8.50 -18.77
N LEU A 24 -9.56 9.44 -18.98
CA LEU A 24 -9.16 9.87 -20.34
C LEU A 24 -8.49 8.71 -21.09
N PHE A 25 -7.59 7.97 -20.46
CA PHE A 25 -6.97 6.79 -21.06
C PHE A 25 -8.02 5.75 -21.49
N GLY A 26 -9.05 5.54 -20.65
CA GLY A 26 -10.20 4.70 -20.99
C GLY A 26 -11.02 5.23 -22.18
N LEU A 27 -11.30 6.54 -22.24
CA LEU A 27 -12.15 7.15 -23.25
C LEU A 27 -11.46 7.29 -24.63
N PHE A 28 -10.12 7.49 -24.66
CA PHE A 28 -9.38 7.63 -25.92
C PHE A 28 -9.07 6.29 -26.60
N ASN A 29 -9.31 5.16 -25.94
CA ASN A 29 -9.12 3.87 -26.57
C ASN A 29 -10.35 3.50 -27.42
N ARG A 30 -10.21 3.56 -28.77
CA ARG A 30 -11.29 3.26 -29.73
C ARG A 30 -11.93 1.87 -29.57
N GLN A 31 -11.28 0.95 -28.86
CA GLN A 31 -11.79 -0.39 -28.55
C GLN A 31 -12.79 -0.40 -27.38
N PHE A 32 -13.00 0.73 -26.70
CA PHE A 32 -13.84 0.81 -25.49
C PHE A 32 -15.31 0.41 -25.75
N GLY A 33 -15.85 0.73 -26.91
CA GLY A 33 -17.22 0.34 -27.29
C GLY A 33 -17.43 -1.18 -27.38
N ASN A 34 -16.46 -1.89 -27.96
CA ASN A 34 -16.49 -3.36 -28.05
C ASN A 34 -16.27 -4.01 -26.68
N VAL A 35 -15.40 -3.46 -25.85
CA VAL A 35 -15.15 -3.93 -24.49
C VAL A 35 -16.42 -3.85 -23.63
N PHE A 36 -17.17 -2.75 -23.70
CA PHE A 36 -18.45 -2.63 -22.98
C PHE A 36 -19.48 -3.69 -23.41
N ARG A 37 -19.58 -3.95 -24.70
CA ARG A 37 -20.47 -4.99 -25.24
C ARG A 37 -20.03 -6.38 -24.79
N THR A 38 -18.73 -6.65 -24.78
CA THR A 38 -18.18 -7.91 -24.27
C THR A 38 -18.44 -8.06 -22.77
N ILE A 39 -18.21 -7.01 -21.98
CA ILE A 39 -18.45 -7.01 -20.52
C ILE A 39 -19.93 -7.26 -20.20
N SER A 40 -20.86 -6.70 -20.96
CA SER A 40 -22.30 -6.92 -20.75
C SER A 40 -22.75 -8.36 -20.96
N ASN A 41 -21.98 -9.15 -21.70
CA ASN A 41 -22.24 -10.57 -21.98
C ASN A 41 -21.56 -11.52 -20.99
N LEU A 42 -20.71 -11.00 -20.08
CA LEU A 42 -20.00 -11.82 -19.10
C LEU A 42 -20.97 -12.37 -18.05
N THR A 43 -20.69 -13.58 -17.58
CA THR A 43 -21.48 -14.21 -16.51
C THR A 43 -21.28 -13.48 -15.17
N PRO A 44 -22.29 -12.74 -14.65
CA PRO A 44 -22.11 -11.88 -13.47
C PRO A 44 -21.80 -12.66 -12.19
N GLY A 45 -22.20 -13.93 -12.10
CA GLY A 45 -21.91 -14.80 -10.95
C GLY A 45 -20.42 -15.03 -10.76
N PHE A 46 -19.65 -15.24 -11.81
CA PHE A 46 -18.21 -15.39 -11.70
C PHE A 46 -17.50 -14.06 -11.40
N LEU A 47 -18.00 -12.94 -11.92
CA LEU A 47 -17.47 -11.63 -11.57
C LEU A 47 -17.66 -11.30 -10.08
N SER A 48 -18.83 -11.63 -9.53
CA SER A 48 -19.11 -11.45 -8.10
C SER A 48 -18.21 -12.33 -7.22
N LEU A 49 -17.88 -13.55 -7.65
CA LEU A 49 -16.89 -14.39 -6.99
C LEU A 49 -15.49 -13.77 -7.03
N GLY A 50 -15.09 -13.17 -8.15
CA GLY A 50 -13.83 -12.41 -8.25
C GLY A 50 -13.75 -11.25 -7.25
N VAL A 51 -14.85 -10.49 -7.07
CA VAL A 51 -14.94 -9.45 -6.04
C VAL A 51 -14.85 -10.06 -4.64
N ALA A 52 -15.59 -11.15 -4.36
CA ALA A 52 -15.56 -11.81 -3.05
C ALA A 52 -14.16 -12.29 -2.68
N VAL A 53 -13.44 -12.90 -3.62
CA VAL A 53 -12.04 -13.32 -3.43
C VAL A 53 -11.12 -12.13 -3.16
N SER A 54 -11.32 -11.01 -3.86
CA SER A 54 -10.56 -9.77 -3.59
C SER A 54 -10.83 -9.23 -2.18
N LEU A 55 -12.07 -9.27 -1.70
CA LEU A 55 -12.40 -8.87 -0.33
C LEU A 55 -11.75 -9.79 0.71
N VAL A 56 -11.74 -11.11 0.47
CA VAL A 56 -11.05 -12.06 1.35
C VAL A 56 -9.54 -11.80 1.35
N TYR A 57 -8.94 -11.47 0.21
CA TYR A 57 -7.53 -11.04 0.13
C TYR A 57 -7.25 -9.85 1.06
N PHE A 58 -8.11 -8.81 1.06
CA PHE A 58 -7.95 -7.65 1.94
C PHE A 58 -8.09 -8.02 3.43
N LEU A 59 -8.95 -8.97 3.76
CA LEU A 59 -9.07 -9.47 5.12
C LEU A 59 -7.76 -10.15 5.57
N PHE A 60 -7.18 -11.01 4.74
CA PHE A 60 -5.87 -11.61 5.02
C PHE A 60 -4.78 -10.56 5.20
N GLU A 61 -4.73 -9.56 4.33
CA GLU A 61 -3.77 -8.44 4.40
C GLU A 61 -3.86 -7.72 5.76
N GLY A 62 -5.09 -7.42 6.21
CA GLY A 62 -5.35 -6.79 7.50
C GLY A 62 -5.03 -7.69 8.68
N GLU A 63 -5.40 -8.99 8.62
CA GLU A 63 -5.20 -9.94 9.72
C GLU A 63 -3.72 -10.29 9.94
N ILE A 64 -2.93 -10.47 8.88
CA ILE A 64 -1.48 -10.68 9.01
C ILE A 64 -0.85 -9.49 9.72
N PHE A 65 -1.25 -8.28 9.35
CA PHE A 65 -0.73 -7.09 10.00
C PHE A 65 -1.15 -6.99 11.48
N ARG A 66 -2.40 -7.30 11.78
CA ARG A 66 -2.90 -7.38 13.17
C ARG A 66 -2.17 -8.42 13.99
N LEU A 67 -1.90 -9.60 13.43
CA LEU A 67 -1.12 -10.66 14.06
C LEU A 67 0.28 -10.16 14.48
N LEU A 68 0.97 -9.48 13.57
CA LEU A 68 2.31 -8.94 13.81
C LEU A 68 2.31 -7.82 14.86
N LEU A 69 1.32 -6.93 14.85
CA LEU A 69 1.18 -5.90 15.88
C LEU A 69 0.81 -6.49 17.24
N ARG A 70 -0.09 -7.49 17.28
CA ARG A 70 -0.46 -8.16 18.52
C ARG A 70 0.74 -8.85 19.19
N SER A 71 1.65 -9.40 18.42
CA SER A 71 2.86 -10.02 18.96
C SER A 71 3.71 -9.03 19.74
N GLN A 72 3.53 -7.72 19.52
CA GLN A 72 4.22 -6.63 20.20
C GLN A 72 3.35 -5.89 21.24
N GLY A 73 2.19 -6.45 21.57
CA GLY A 73 1.27 -5.86 22.55
C GLY A 73 0.31 -4.82 21.98
N TYR A 74 0.43 -4.43 20.70
CA TYR A 74 -0.48 -3.48 20.06
C TYR A 74 -1.72 -4.18 19.49
N ARG A 75 -2.90 -3.65 19.80
CA ARG A 75 -4.17 -4.22 19.33
C ARG A 75 -4.93 -3.22 18.49
N ILE A 76 -5.18 -3.58 17.23
CA ILE A 76 -6.07 -2.85 16.33
C ILE A 76 -7.28 -3.71 15.99
N SER A 77 -8.42 -3.09 15.70
CA SER A 77 -9.64 -3.78 15.28
C SER A 77 -9.51 -4.34 13.86
N VAL A 78 -10.40 -5.27 13.47
CA VAL A 78 -10.46 -5.80 12.08
C VAL A 78 -10.68 -4.65 11.10
N GLY A 79 -11.60 -3.74 11.41
CA GLY A 79 -11.89 -2.59 10.57
C GLY A 79 -10.68 -1.66 10.38
N GLN A 80 -9.87 -1.44 11.43
CA GLN A 80 -8.63 -0.66 11.33
C GLN A 80 -7.58 -1.39 10.48
N GLY A 81 -7.45 -2.72 10.62
CA GLY A 81 -6.59 -3.54 9.78
C GLY A 81 -6.97 -3.46 8.30
N LEU A 82 -8.26 -3.63 8.00
CA LEU A 82 -8.80 -3.53 6.65
C LEU A 82 -8.63 -2.13 6.05
N LYS A 83 -8.94 -1.08 6.83
CA LYS A 83 -8.69 0.31 6.45
C LYS A 83 -7.23 0.55 6.11
N ASN A 84 -6.31 0.08 6.97
CA ASN A 84 -4.87 0.24 6.76
C ASN A 84 -4.39 -0.52 5.51
N ALA A 85 -4.90 -1.73 5.27
CA ALA A 85 -4.61 -2.52 4.07
C ALA A 85 -5.03 -1.80 2.79
N LEU A 86 -6.27 -1.29 2.72
CA LEU A 86 -6.79 -0.59 1.56
C LEU A 86 -6.06 0.73 1.30
N LEU A 87 -5.75 1.50 2.37
CA LEU A 87 -4.95 2.72 2.25
C LEU A 87 -3.53 2.42 1.74
N GLY A 88 -2.90 1.36 2.25
CA GLY A 88 -1.58 0.93 1.80
C GLY A 88 -1.54 0.65 0.31
N LEU A 89 -2.49 -0.14 -0.20
CA LEU A 89 -2.59 -0.45 -1.63
C LEU A 89 -2.92 0.78 -2.47
N TYR A 90 -3.88 1.60 -2.02
CA TYR A 90 -4.21 2.84 -2.71
C TYR A 90 -2.99 3.73 -2.92
N TYR A 91 -2.25 4.05 -1.84
CA TYR A 91 -1.06 4.89 -1.94
C TYR A 91 0.09 4.21 -2.71
N SER A 92 0.20 2.88 -2.65
CA SER A 92 1.14 2.14 -3.49
C SER A 92 0.81 2.30 -4.98
N TYR A 93 -0.46 2.17 -5.34
CA TYR A 93 -0.89 2.21 -6.75
C TYR A 93 -0.78 3.60 -7.39
N ILE A 94 -0.92 4.68 -6.61
CA ILE A 94 -0.81 6.05 -7.14
C ILE A 94 0.60 6.64 -7.04
N THR A 95 1.57 5.91 -6.47
CA THR A 95 2.95 6.38 -6.36
C THR A 95 3.90 5.57 -7.24
N PRO A 96 4.93 6.23 -7.80
CA PRO A 96 5.96 5.51 -8.55
C PRO A 96 6.63 4.42 -7.71
N SER A 97 6.93 3.28 -8.32
CA SER A 97 7.56 2.12 -7.66
C SER A 97 6.83 1.64 -6.39
N SER A 98 5.54 1.94 -6.25
CA SER A 98 4.70 1.56 -5.10
C SER A 98 5.24 2.02 -3.72
N THR A 99 6.04 3.08 -3.68
CA THR A 99 6.78 3.51 -2.49
C THR A 99 5.93 4.23 -1.44
N GLY A 100 4.75 4.74 -1.81
CA GLY A 100 3.91 5.55 -0.91
C GLY A 100 3.06 4.76 0.08
N GLY A 101 2.84 3.47 -0.13
CA GLY A 101 1.92 2.68 0.68
C GLY A 101 2.35 2.55 2.13
N GLN A 102 3.52 2.01 2.38
CA GLN A 102 4.02 1.74 3.73
C GLN A 102 4.21 3.01 4.59
N PRO A 103 4.81 4.11 4.09
CA PRO A 103 4.88 5.36 4.85
C PRO A 103 3.50 5.91 5.25
N MET A 104 2.52 5.82 4.35
CA MET A 104 1.16 6.27 4.67
C MET A 104 0.47 5.35 5.67
N GLN A 105 0.65 4.03 5.58
CA GLN A 105 0.17 3.09 6.59
C GLN A 105 0.71 3.44 7.98
N ALA A 106 2.02 3.67 8.11
CA ALA A 106 2.63 4.07 9.37
C ALA A 106 2.10 5.42 9.89
N ALA A 107 1.90 6.40 8.99
CA ALA A 107 1.33 7.70 9.36
C ALA A 107 -0.13 7.59 9.88
N TYR A 108 -0.95 6.75 9.27
CA TYR A 108 -2.33 6.50 9.73
C TYR A 108 -2.36 5.78 11.08
N LEU A 109 -1.46 4.81 11.31
CA LEU A 109 -1.34 4.11 12.61
C LEU A 109 -0.90 5.05 13.73
N LEU A 110 0.05 5.95 13.45
CA LEU A 110 0.43 6.98 14.43
C LEU A 110 -0.73 7.92 14.75
N ARG A 111 -1.47 8.33 13.72
CA ARG A 111 -2.60 9.26 13.86
C ARG A 111 -3.77 8.65 14.64
N ASP A 112 -4.20 7.46 14.23
CA ASP A 112 -5.46 6.84 14.68
C ASP A 112 -5.26 5.97 15.92
N ASP A 113 -4.18 5.19 15.98
CA ASP A 113 -3.92 4.15 16.98
C ASP A 113 -2.78 4.52 17.94
N LYS A 114 -2.12 5.68 17.71
CA LYS A 114 -0.97 6.16 18.51
C LYS A 114 0.21 5.20 18.54
N ILE A 115 0.34 4.33 17.52
CA ILE A 115 1.45 3.40 17.41
C ILE A 115 2.67 4.16 16.87
N PRO A 116 3.84 4.08 17.53
CA PRO A 116 5.06 4.75 17.08
C PRO A 116 5.46 4.38 15.65
N VAL A 117 6.02 5.34 14.90
CA VAL A 117 6.37 5.15 13.47
C VAL A 117 7.42 4.06 13.31
N GLY A 118 8.40 3.97 14.21
CA GLY A 118 9.44 2.93 14.16
C GLY A 118 8.85 1.53 14.29
N ILE A 119 7.96 1.32 15.27
CA ILE A 119 7.25 0.05 15.49
C ILE A 119 6.35 -0.30 14.30
N SER A 120 5.57 0.69 13.82
CA SER A 120 4.69 0.50 12.66
C SER A 120 5.50 0.11 11.42
N THR A 121 6.63 0.77 11.18
CA THR A 121 7.50 0.51 10.02
C THR A 121 8.14 -0.88 10.11
N ALA A 122 8.63 -1.27 11.30
CA ALA A 122 9.20 -2.61 11.51
C ALA A 122 8.15 -3.70 11.23
N ALA A 123 6.93 -3.55 11.77
CA ALA A 123 5.82 -4.48 11.52
C ALA A 123 5.44 -4.55 10.03
N LEU A 124 5.41 -3.40 9.33
CA LEU A 124 5.11 -3.34 7.90
C LEU A 124 6.19 -4.00 7.05
N ILE A 125 7.47 -3.85 7.41
CA ILE A 125 8.58 -4.51 6.74
C ILE A 125 8.49 -6.03 6.95
N ILE A 126 8.23 -6.51 8.15
CA ILE A 126 8.05 -7.96 8.41
C ILE A 126 6.84 -8.49 7.62
N LYS A 127 5.72 -7.77 7.61
CA LYS A 127 4.55 -8.15 6.81
C LYS A 127 4.92 -8.26 5.32
N PHE A 128 5.63 -7.27 4.80
CA PHE A 128 6.13 -7.30 3.42
C PHE A 128 7.03 -8.51 3.16
N MET A 129 7.95 -8.82 4.07
CA MET A 129 8.83 -10.00 3.96
C MET A 129 8.02 -11.31 3.96
N CYS A 130 7.01 -11.45 4.83
CA CYS A 130 6.14 -12.62 4.85
C CYS A 130 5.43 -12.82 3.50
N PHE A 131 4.84 -11.73 2.96
CA PHE A 131 4.21 -11.73 1.64
C PHE A 131 5.22 -12.06 0.54
N GLN A 132 6.42 -11.47 0.59
CA GLN A 132 7.48 -11.67 -0.39
C GLN A 132 7.99 -13.12 -0.41
N CYS A 133 8.10 -13.77 0.75
CA CYS A 133 8.44 -15.20 0.84
C CYS A 133 7.36 -16.06 0.17
N ALA A 134 6.08 -15.79 0.44
CA ALA A 134 4.96 -16.48 -0.21
C ALA A 134 4.95 -16.26 -1.73
N PHE A 135 5.16 -15.01 -2.15
CA PHE A 135 5.25 -14.62 -3.56
C PHE A 135 6.34 -15.39 -4.29
N VAL A 136 7.58 -15.37 -3.79
CA VAL A 136 8.71 -16.08 -4.41
C VAL A 136 8.47 -17.59 -4.40
N LEU A 137 8.00 -18.15 -3.29
CA LEU A 137 7.73 -19.59 -3.18
C LEU A 137 6.70 -20.07 -4.22
N VAL A 138 5.52 -19.41 -4.28
CA VAL A 138 4.46 -19.78 -5.22
C VAL A 138 4.91 -19.56 -6.65
N SER A 139 5.65 -18.48 -6.94
CA SER A 139 6.17 -18.21 -8.29
C SER A 139 7.22 -19.23 -8.72
N VAL A 140 8.11 -19.68 -7.82
CA VAL A 140 9.08 -20.77 -8.11
C VAL A 140 8.36 -22.08 -8.39
N VAL A 141 7.38 -22.47 -7.56
CA VAL A 141 6.58 -23.67 -7.79
C VAL A 141 5.85 -23.60 -9.13
N SER A 142 5.25 -22.44 -9.44
CA SER A 142 4.59 -22.18 -10.72
C SER A 142 5.56 -22.28 -11.90
N PHE A 143 6.77 -21.72 -11.76
CA PHE A 143 7.79 -21.75 -12.79
C PHE A 143 8.26 -23.19 -13.10
N VAL A 144 8.54 -23.96 -12.06
CA VAL A 144 8.95 -25.38 -12.21
C VAL A 144 7.83 -26.19 -12.89
N GLY A 145 6.57 -26.01 -12.43
CA GLY A 145 5.42 -26.73 -13.00
C GLY A 145 5.10 -26.35 -14.44
N MET A 146 5.36 -25.10 -14.84
CA MET A 146 5.03 -24.58 -16.17
C MET A 146 6.23 -24.55 -17.13
N TYR A 147 7.45 -24.91 -16.69
CA TYR A 147 8.69 -24.73 -17.47
C TYR A 147 8.63 -25.42 -18.83
N GLY A 148 8.13 -26.64 -18.89
CA GLY A 148 8.00 -27.39 -20.16
C GLY A 148 7.08 -26.69 -21.15
N ASN A 149 5.96 -26.18 -20.69
CA ASN A 149 5.00 -25.44 -21.52
C ASN A 149 5.59 -24.10 -22.00
N LEU A 150 6.24 -23.37 -21.09
CA LEU A 150 6.87 -22.07 -21.39
C LEU A 150 8.01 -22.20 -22.39
N SER A 151 8.88 -23.18 -22.23
CA SER A 151 10.02 -23.41 -23.13
C SER A 151 9.57 -23.80 -24.53
N ALA A 152 8.45 -24.52 -24.65
CA ALA A 152 7.92 -24.93 -25.95
C ALA A 152 7.14 -23.81 -26.66
N ASN A 153 6.32 -23.06 -25.93
CA ASN A 153 5.35 -22.14 -26.54
C ASN A 153 5.75 -20.66 -26.46
N ASN A 154 6.56 -20.27 -25.46
CA ASN A 154 6.87 -18.86 -25.21
C ASN A 154 8.23 -18.66 -24.50
N PRO A 155 9.35 -19.14 -25.07
CA PRO A 155 10.67 -19.10 -24.42
C PRO A 155 11.14 -17.66 -24.12
N GLY A 156 10.69 -16.67 -24.86
CA GLY A 156 11.11 -15.27 -24.72
C GLY A 156 10.71 -14.62 -23.38
N ILE A 157 9.74 -15.17 -22.62
CA ILE A 157 9.35 -14.63 -21.31
C ILE A 157 10.15 -15.21 -20.15
N ILE A 158 10.86 -16.33 -20.35
CA ILE A 158 11.65 -17.00 -19.30
C ILE A 158 12.70 -16.07 -18.67
N PRO A 159 13.49 -15.28 -19.43
CA PRO A 159 14.45 -14.35 -18.81
C PRO A 159 13.81 -13.33 -17.87
N PHE A 160 12.62 -12.83 -18.19
CA PHE A 160 11.89 -11.88 -17.33
C PHE A 160 11.40 -12.53 -16.04
N ILE A 161 10.95 -13.80 -16.11
CA ILE A 161 10.56 -14.57 -14.92
C ILE A 161 11.79 -14.76 -14.02
N VAL A 162 12.91 -15.22 -14.57
CA VAL A 162 14.15 -15.47 -13.81
C VAL A 162 14.67 -14.18 -13.19
N LEU A 163 14.72 -13.08 -13.96
CA LEU A 163 15.13 -11.77 -13.46
C LEU A 163 14.22 -11.31 -12.31
N GLY A 164 12.90 -11.45 -12.47
CA GLY A 164 11.94 -11.12 -11.43
C GLY A 164 12.14 -11.96 -10.17
N LEU A 165 12.37 -13.27 -10.28
CA LEU A 165 12.66 -14.14 -9.13
C LEU A 165 13.93 -13.72 -8.40
N ILE A 166 15.00 -13.37 -9.14
CA ILE A 166 16.27 -12.89 -8.56
C ILE A 166 16.04 -11.58 -7.81
N ILE A 167 15.41 -10.60 -8.44
CA ILE A 167 15.17 -9.28 -7.83
C ILE A 167 14.29 -9.41 -6.56
N ASN A 168 13.22 -10.20 -6.62
CA ASN A 168 12.35 -10.41 -5.47
C ASN A 168 13.05 -11.23 -4.37
N GLY A 169 13.88 -12.22 -4.71
CA GLY A 169 14.71 -12.93 -3.75
C GLY A 169 15.73 -12.01 -3.06
N CYS A 170 16.44 -11.18 -3.84
CA CYS A 170 17.36 -10.16 -3.28
C CYS A 170 16.65 -9.14 -2.40
N SER A 171 15.39 -8.78 -2.70
CA SER A 171 14.61 -7.86 -1.86
C SER A 171 14.36 -8.44 -0.46
N ILE A 172 14.13 -9.74 -0.33
CA ILE A 172 13.97 -10.40 0.97
C ILE A 172 15.25 -10.23 1.79
N LEU A 173 16.42 -10.48 1.19
CA LEU A 173 17.71 -10.33 1.86
C LEU A 173 17.99 -8.87 2.26
N PHE A 174 17.66 -7.93 1.38
CA PHE A 174 17.81 -6.51 1.66
C PHE A 174 16.93 -6.09 2.86
N PHE A 175 15.64 -6.41 2.86
CA PHE A 175 14.77 -6.03 3.96
C PHE A 175 15.10 -6.80 5.25
N ALA A 176 15.56 -8.06 5.17
CA ALA A 176 16.06 -8.80 6.32
C ALA A 176 17.29 -8.12 6.95
N SER A 177 18.16 -7.52 6.14
CA SER A 177 19.34 -6.83 6.65
C SER A 177 19.02 -5.63 7.54
N LEU A 178 17.83 -5.01 7.40
CA LEU A 178 17.40 -3.88 8.25
C LEU A 178 17.21 -4.29 9.72
N PHE A 179 16.98 -5.58 9.98
CA PHE A 179 16.85 -6.12 11.33
C PHE A 179 18.22 -6.42 11.99
N TYR A 180 19.31 -6.20 11.26
CA TYR A 180 20.64 -6.22 11.80
C TYR A 180 21.03 -4.80 12.28
N LYS A 181 21.15 -4.60 13.59
CA LYS A 181 21.32 -3.29 14.23
C LYS A 181 22.40 -2.38 13.57
N PRO A 182 23.59 -2.88 13.19
CA PRO A 182 24.60 -2.06 12.51
C PRO A 182 24.11 -1.47 11.19
N VAL A 183 23.32 -2.21 10.41
CA VAL A 183 22.76 -1.72 9.13
C VAL A 183 21.74 -0.62 9.38
N LEU A 184 20.80 -0.82 10.32
CA LEU A 184 19.83 0.20 10.72
C LEU A 184 20.55 1.48 11.19
N HIS A 185 21.57 1.33 12.05
CA HIS A 185 22.35 2.47 12.56
C HIS A 185 23.05 3.25 11.42
N VAL A 186 23.65 2.56 10.45
CA VAL A 186 24.25 3.19 9.26
C VAL A 186 23.22 3.97 8.46
N LEU A 187 22.01 3.40 8.23
CA LEU A 187 20.94 4.08 7.52
C LEU A 187 20.42 5.31 8.27
N CYS A 188 20.24 5.21 9.58
CA CYS A 188 19.84 6.36 10.41
C CYS A 188 20.91 7.45 10.43
N ARG A 189 22.19 7.07 10.50
CA ARG A 189 23.31 8.00 10.37
C ARG A 189 23.33 8.69 9.01
N PHE A 190 23.10 7.96 7.92
CA PHE A 190 22.98 8.52 6.58
C PHE A 190 21.80 9.48 6.48
N ALA A 191 20.65 9.15 7.05
CA ALA A 191 19.48 10.04 7.10
C ALA A 191 19.79 11.33 7.87
N LYS A 192 20.47 11.24 9.01
CA LYS A 192 20.92 12.42 9.79
C LYS A 192 21.91 13.27 9.00
N TRP A 193 22.85 12.64 8.28
CA TRP A 193 23.78 13.35 7.40
C TRP A 193 23.05 14.11 6.30
N LEU A 194 22.05 13.49 5.64
CA LEU A 194 21.18 14.14 4.65
C LEU A 194 20.46 15.37 5.23
N VAL A 195 19.87 15.23 6.43
CA VAL A 195 19.22 16.36 7.13
C VAL A 195 20.22 17.48 7.40
N GLY A 196 21.45 17.16 7.83
CA GLY A 196 22.52 18.13 8.05
C GLY A 196 23.00 18.82 6.78
N ARG A 197 23.01 18.10 5.63
CA ARG A 197 23.51 18.59 4.33
C ARG A 197 22.55 19.55 3.64
N PHE A 198 21.24 19.36 3.77
CA PHE A 198 20.22 20.19 3.10
C PHE A 198 19.63 21.21 4.07
N SER A 199 19.88 22.52 3.81
CA SER A 199 19.43 23.63 4.65
C SER A 199 17.90 23.68 4.82
N PHE A 200 17.13 23.20 3.85
CA PHE A 200 15.66 23.09 3.91
C PHE A 200 15.21 22.09 4.97
N LEU A 201 15.89 20.95 5.10
CA LEU A 201 15.57 19.93 6.10
C LEU A 201 16.04 20.36 7.50
N ARG A 202 17.17 21.04 7.59
CA ARG A 202 17.74 21.58 8.85
C ARG A 202 16.82 22.61 9.53
N LYS A 203 16.00 23.34 8.76
CA LYS A 203 15.03 24.30 9.32
C LYS A 203 13.87 23.66 10.06
N ARG A 204 13.65 22.36 9.93
CA ARG A 204 12.64 21.62 10.70
C ARG A 204 13.24 21.15 12.01
N THR A 205 13.02 21.92 13.08
CA THR A 205 13.38 21.55 14.45
C THR A 205 12.76 20.20 14.83
N GLY A 206 13.54 19.30 15.42
CA GLY A 206 13.06 17.99 15.89
C GLY A 206 13.15 16.84 14.89
N LEU A 207 13.67 17.07 13.66
CA LEU A 207 13.82 15.99 12.67
C LEU A 207 14.90 14.99 13.07
N LEU A 208 15.99 15.45 13.68
CA LEU A 208 17.06 14.60 14.20
C LEU A 208 16.55 13.73 15.35
N ASP A 209 15.84 14.35 16.32
CA ASP A 209 15.22 13.62 17.45
C ASP A 209 14.19 12.59 16.97
N SER A 210 13.50 12.89 15.87
CA SER A 210 12.54 11.96 15.26
C SER A 210 13.24 10.74 14.65
N ILE A 211 14.46 10.91 14.07
CA ILE A 211 15.27 9.81 13.55
C ILE A 211 15.79 8.96 14.70
N ASP A 212 16.22 9.58 15.81
CA ASP A 212 16.68 8.86 17.00
C ASP A 212 15.57 8.02 17.64
N ARG A 213 14.37 8.60 17.78
CA ARG A 213 13.18 7.87 18.26
C ARG A 213 12.81 6.73 17.32
N PHE A 214 12.82 6.98 16.01
CA PHE A 214 12.56 5.93 15.03
C PHE A 214 13.51 4.75 15.17
N GLU A 215 14.82 5.03 15.30
CA GLU A 215 15.85 4.00 15.47
C GLU A 215 15.63 3.20 16.76
N ALA A 216 15.32 3.87 17.87
CA ALA A 216 15.02 3.23 19.15
C ALA A 216 13.78 2.36 19.10
N ASP A 217 12.67 2.89 18.57
CA ASP A 217 11.39 2.17 18.44
C ASP A 217 11.53 0.95 17.52
N PHE A 218 12.22 1.11 16.37
CA PHE A 218 12.46 0.02 15.42
C PHE A 218 13.32 -1.08 16.05
N SER A 219 14.39 -0.71 16.75
CA SER A 219 15.27 -1.66 17.43
C SER A 219 14.54 -2.40 18.55
N SER A 220 13.72 -1.70 19.34
CA SER A 220 12.88 -2.30 20.38
C SER A 220 11.94 -3.36 19.79
N TYR A 221 11.24 -3.02 18.69
CA TYR A 221 10.39 -3.99 17.99
C TYR A 221 11.17 -5.25 17.58
N THR A 222 12.40 -5.06 17.06
CA THR A 222 13.24 -6.15 16.58
C THR A 222 13.69 -7.05 17.74
N ASP A 223 14.13 -6.49 18.85
CA ASP A 223 14.56 -7.24 20.04
C ASP A 223 13.41 -8.04 20.63
N ASP A 224 12.25 -7.42 20.78
CA ASP A 224 11.05 -8.10 21.28
C ASP A 224 10.53 -9.18 20.32
N PHE A 225 10.81 -9.05 19.01
CA PHE A 225 10.34 -9.98 17.99
C PHE A 225 11.18 -11.24 17.87
N GLN A 226 12.47 -11.20 18.28
CA GLN A 226 13.37 -12.37 18.17
C GLN A 226 12.84 -13.61 18.87
N GLY A 227 12.10 -13.48 19.98
CA GLY A 227 11.44 -14.59 20.68
C GLY A 227 10.10 -15.05 20.09
N LYS A 228 9.58 -14.37 19.04
CA LYS A 228 8.21 -14.56 18.53
C LYS A 228 8.17 -15.23 17.14
N GLN A 229 9.03 -16.19 16.91
CA GLN A 229 9.14 -16.95 15.65
C GLN A 229 7.81 -17.52 15.18
N LYS A 230 6.93 -17.94 16.12
CA LYS A 230 5.58 -18.42 15.80
C LYS A 230 4.75 -17.40 15.01
N SER A 231 4.84 -16.11 15.35
CA SER A 231 4.12 -15.06 14.65
C SER A 231 4.68 -14.82 13.23
N LEU A 232 6.00 -14.97 13.06
CA LEU A 232 6.63 -14.89 11.73
C LEU A 232 6.19 -16.06 10.85
N ILE A 233 6.28 -17.28 11.37
CA ILE A 233 5.87 -18.49 10.63
C ILE A 233 4.38 -18.40 10.26
N ALA A 234 3.52 -18.01 11.22
CA ALA A 234 2.10 -17.80 10.94
C ALA A 234 1.86 -16.71 9.89
N GLY A 235 2.64 -15.62 9.93
CA GLY A 235 2.59 -14.55 8.91
C GLY A 235 2.92 -15.07 7.52
N VAL A 236 3.98 -15.87 7.38
CA VAL A 236 4.36 -16.49 6.08
C VAL A 236 3.28 -17.49 5.62
N LEU A 237 2.81 -18.36 6.51
CA LEU A 237 1.79 -19.36 6.19
C LEU A 237 0.46 -18.72 5.76
N LEU A 238 0.06 -17.60 6.38
CA LEU A 238 -1.13 -16.85 5.98
C LEU A 238 -0.92 -16.06 4.69
N SER A 239 0.31 -15.68 4.37
CA SER A 239 0.63 -14.96 3.13
C SER A 239 0.56 -15.86 1.90
N ILE A 240 0.69 -17.19 2.02
CA ILE A 240 0.55 -18.13 0.89
C ILE A 240 -0.88 -18.10 0.34
N PRO A 241 -1.94 -18.43 1.13
CA PRO A 241 -3.31 -18.32 0.62
C PRO A 241 -3.68 -16.89 0.23
N GLN A 242 -3.18 -15.87 0.93
CA GLN A 242 -3.37 -14.47 0.55
C GLN A 242 -2.88 -14.21 -0.88
N PHE A 243 -1.65 -14.63 -1.22
CA PHE A 243 -1.10 -14.46 -2.57
C PHE A 243 -1.88 -15.26 -3.62
N ILE A 244 -2.24 -16.52 -3.31
CA ILE A 244 -3.05 -17.36 -4.20
C ILE A 244 -4.42 -16.72 -4.47
N LEU A 245 -5.09 -16.16 -3.45
CA LEU A 245 -6.37 -15.44 -3.62
C LEU A 245 -6.21 -14.24 -4.56
N GLN A 246 -5.14 -13.47 -4.42
CA GLN A 246 -4.86 -12.35 -5.32
C GLN A 246 -4.70 -12.82 -6.77
N MET A 247 -3.98 -13.92 -6.99
CA MET A 247 -3.76 -14.50 -8.33
C MET A 247 -5.03 -15.17 -8.89
N SER A 248 -5.99 -15.55 -8.03
CA SER A 248 -7.21 -16.25 -8.44
C SER A 248 -8.23 -15.37 -9.14
N VAL A 249 -8.13 -14.06 -9.01
CA VAL A 249 -9.10 -13.11 -9.63
C VAL A 249 -9.22 -13.36 -11.12
N ILE A 250 -8.12 -13.60 -11.82
CA ILE A 250 -8.12 -13.85 -13.26
C ILE A 250 -8.84 -15.17 -13.62
N TYR A 251 -8.79 -16.19 -12.77
CA TYR A 251 -9.53 -17.43 -13.02
C TYR A 251 -11.04 -17.19 -13.05
N PHE A 252 -11.57 -16.37 -12.15
CA PHE A 252 -13.01 -16.04 -12.16
C PHE A 252 -13.38 -15.19 -13.38
N ILE A 253 -12.49 -14.31 -13.82
CA ILE A 253 -12.67 -13.57 -15.08
C ILE A 253 -12.66 -14.54 -16.26
N PHE A 254 -11.70 -15.45 -16.33
CA PHE A 254 -11.63 -16.48 -17.37
C PHE A 254 -12.92 -17.31 -17.45
N ARG A 255 -13.46 -17.70 -16.29
CA ARG A 255 -14.74 -18.40 -16.19
C ARG A 255 -15.93 -17.52 -16.61
N ALA A 256 -15.88 -16.23 -16.34
CA ALA A 256 -16.93 -15.28 -16.74
C ALA A 256 -17.02 -15.12 -18.25
N PHE A 257 -15.92 -15.27 -18.99
CA PHE A 257 -15.89 -15.32 -20.46
C PHE A 257 -16.40 -16.64 -21.04
N GLY A 258 -16.78 -17.61 -20.20
CA GLY A 258 -17.29 -18.91 -20.63
C GLY A 258 -16.21 -19.97 -20.93
N TYR A 259 -14.94 -19.70 -20.64
CA TYR A 259 -13.88 -20.66 -20.82
C TYR A 259 -13.84 -21.67 -19.67
N HIS A 260 -13.77 -22.98 -19.99
CA HIS A 260 -13.81 -24.06 -19.03
C HIS A 260 -12.68 -25.10 -19.25
N ASN A 261 -11.86 -24.91 -20.26
CA ASN A 261 -10.89 -25.86 -20.78
C ASN A 261 -9.53 -25.85 -20.05
N VAL A 262 -9.35 -24.96 -19.07
CA VAL A 262 -8.07 -24.80 -18.34
C VAL A 262 -8.31 -24.94 -16.84
N SER A 263 -7.37 -25.58 -16.16
CA SER A 263 -7.44 -25.81 -14.71
C SER A 263 -7.24 -24.51 -13.91
N TYR A 264 -7.80 -24.47 -12.70
CA TYR A 264 -7.59 -23.37 -11.77
C TYR A 264 -6.10 -23.15 -11.46
N LEU A 265 -5.37 -24.24 -11.19
CA LEU A 265 -3.94 -24.17 -10.83
C LEU A 265 -3.10 -23.60 -11.96
N GLU A 266 -3.41 -23.97 -13.20
CA GLU A 266 -2.71 -23.45 -14.37
C GLU A 266 -2.89 -21.95 -14.55
N ILE A 267 -4.12 -21.45 -14.45
CA ILE A 267 -4.41 -20.01 -14.58
C ILE A 267 -3.73 -19.23 -13.45
N VAL A 268 -3.78 -19.73 -12.21
CA VAL A 268 -3.10 -19.10 -11.06
C VAL A 268 -1.58 -19.12 -11.23
N ALA A 269 -1.02 -20.22 -11.76
CA ALA A 269 0.41 -20.32 -12.04
C ALA A 269 0.85 -19.29 -13.09
N VAL A 270 0.13 -19.21 -14.22
CA VAL A 270 0.41 -18.23 -15.29
C VAL A 270 0.33 -16.80 -14.74
N GLN A 271 -0.68 -16.49 -13.92
CA GLN A 271 -0.82 -15.17 -13.30
C GLN A 271 0.33 -14.86 -12.33
N SER A 272 0.79 -15.86 -11.57
CA SER A 272 1.94 -15.71 -10.66
C SER A 272 3.23 -15.41 -11.42
N LEU A 273 3.42 -16.07 -12.57
CA LEU A 273 4.58 -15.86 -13.45
C LEU A 273 4.52 -14.49 -14.14
N LEU A 274 3.36 -14.05 -14.57
CA LEU A 274 3.16 -12.68 -15.04
C LEU A 274 3.56 -11.68 -13.94
N GLN A 275 3.03 -11.86 -12.73
CA GLN A 275 3.27 -10.93 -11.63
C GLN A 275 4.76 -10.80 -11.29
N VAL A 276 5.50 -11.91 -11.23
CA VAL A 276 6.95 -11.87 -10.95
C VAL A 276 7.74 -11.21 -12.08
N SER A 277 7.34 -11.44 -13.34
CA SER A 277 8.01 -10.87 -14.53
C SER A 277 7.91 -9.35 -14.62
N VAL A 278 6.89 -8.72 -14.01
CA VAL A 278 6.65 -7.28 -14.09
C VAL A 278 6.82 -6.57 -12.74
N SER A 279 7.11 -7.31 -11.67
CA SER A 279 7.17 -6.79 -10.29
C SER A 279 8.22 -5.69 -10.07
N PHE A 280 9.26 -5.65 -10.89
CA PHE A 280 10.37 -4.69 -10.79
C PHE A 280 10.18 -3.43 -11.64
N MET A 281 9.06 -3.30 -12.35
CA MET A 281 8.81 -2.14 -13.20
C MET A 281 8.48 -0.88 -12.37
N PRO A 282 9.19 0.25 -12.56
CA PRO A 282 9.10 1.42 -11.68
C PRO A 282 7.90 2.34 -11.99
N MET A 283 6.87 1.82 -12.65
CA MET A 283 5.67 2.59 -12.99
C MET A 283 4.57 2.42 -11.95
N PRO A 284 3.70 3.43 -11.74
CA PRO A 284 2.55 3.33 -10.85
C PRO A 284 1.66 2.13 -11.23
N GLY A 285 1.42 1.22 -10.27
CA GLY A 285 0.68 -0.03 -10.52
C GLY A 285 1.25 -0.90 -11.64
N ALA A 286 2.56 -0.75 -11.98
CA ALA A 286 3.23 -1.38 -13.11
C ALA A 286 2.46 -1.24 -14.44
N SER A 287 1.71 -0.14 -14.62
CA SER A 287 0.89 0.12 -15.81
C SER A 287 1.75 0.13 -17.08
N GLY A 288 1.23 -0.41 -18.15
CA GLY A 288 1.96 -0.70 -19.40
C GLY A 288 2.61 -2.08 -19.37
N ALA A 289 3.47 -2.36 -18.39
CA ALA A 289 4.13 -3.67 -18.25
C ALA A 289 3.14 -4.79 -17.91
N GLN A 290 2.16 -4.51 -17.07
CA GLN A 290 1.10 -5.45 -16.71
C GLN A 290 0.23 -5.81 -17.91
N GLU A 291 -0.16 -4.84 -18.73
CA GLU A 291 -1.02 -5.05 -19.90
C GLU A 291 -0.27 -5.80 -21.01
N ILE A 292 0.99 -5.42 -21.29
CA ILE A 292 1.85 -6.11 -22.26
C ILE A 292 2.14 -7.53 -21.76
N GLY A 293 2.50 -7.68 -20.49
CA GLY A 293 2.73 -8.97 -19.86
C GLY A 293 1.50 -9.84 -19.93
N PHE A 294 0.31 -9.35 -19.57
CA PHE A 294 -0.93 -10.10 -19.66
C PHE A 294 -1.16 -10.62 -21.09
N SER A 295 -1.03 -9.75 -22.08
CA SER A 295 -1.19 -10.13 -23.47
C SER A 295 -0.18 -11.20 -23.90
N SER A 296 1.03 -11.19 -23.34
CA SER A 296 2.08 -12.19 -23.66
C SER A 296 1.82 -13.53 -22.97
N PHE A 297 1.42 -13.53 -21.68
CA PHE A 297 1.22 -14.75 -20.90
C PHE A 297 -0.12 -15.44 -21.18
N PHE A 298 -1.17 -14.66 -21.47
CA PHE A 298 -2.54 -15.17 -21.66
C PHE A 298 -2.95 -15.30 -23.12
N ARG A 299 -2.05 -15.04 -24.09
CA ARG A 299 -2.33 -15.11 -25.53
C ARG A 299 -2.94 -16.45 -25.97
N ASN A 300 -2.51 -17.57 -25.39
CA ASN A 300 -2.98 -18.90 -25.74
C ASN A 300 -4.20 -19.34 -24.93
N TYR A 301 -4.69 -18.53 -24.01
CA TYR A 301 -5.80 -18.84 -23.11
C TYR A 301 -7.09 -18.13 -23.53
N PHE A 302 -7.00 -16.95 -24.12
CA PHE A 302 -8.15 -16.20 -24.64
C PHE A 302 -8.11 -16.15 -26.16
N VAL A 303 -9.27 -16.23 -26.78
CA VAL A 303 -9.40 -16.17 -28.23
C VAL A 303 -9.55 -14.71 -28.69
N ASN A 304 -8.70 -14.29 -29.65
CA ASN A 304 -8.79 -13.00 -30.35
C ASN A 304 -9.13 -11.77 -29.48
N ASP A 305 -10.31 -11.16 -29.73
CA ASP A 305 -10.72 -9.91 -29.08
C ASP A 305 -11.01 -10.05 -27.57
N ASP A 306 -11.30 -11.28 -27.10
CA ASP A 306 -11.53 -11.53 -25.67
C ASP A 306 -10.28 -11.26 -24.81
N LEU A 307 -9.08 -11.42 -25.36
CA LEU A 307 -7.83 -11.13 -24.66
C LEU A 307 -7.79 -9.66 -24.22
N TYR A 308 -8.15 -8.73 -25.11
CA TYR A 308 -8.15 -7.29 -24.80
C TYR A 308 -9.23 -6.93 -23.77
N ALA A 309 -10.42 -7.52 -23.92
CA ALA A 309 -11.50 -7.34 -22.96
C ALA A 309 -11.13 -7.92 -21.59
N ALA A 310 -10.48 -9.09 -21.55
CA ALA A 310 -10.01 -9.71 -20.30
C ALA A 310 -8.96 -8.87 -19.59
N VAL A 311 -7.99 -8.27 -20.31
CA VAL A 311 -7.04 -7.29 -19.74
C VAL A 311 -7.78 -6.15 -19.06
N MET A 312 -8.78 -5.54 -19.71
CA MET A 312 -9.50 -4.39 -19.18
C MET A 312 -10.33 -4.77 -17.94
N VAL A 313 -11.04 -5.91 -17.99
CA VAL A 313 -11.80 -6.42 -16.85
C VAL A 313 -10.88 -6.76 -15.69
N TRP A 314 -9.76 -7.43 -15.95
CA TRP A 314 -8.78 -7.77 -14.93
C TRP A 314 -8.19 -6.51 -14.26
N ARG A 315 -7.81 -5.49 -15.04
CA ARG A 315 -7.30 -4.21 -14.51
C ARG A 315 -8.38 -3.46 -13.74
N PHE A 316 -9.64 -3.55 -14.17
CA PHE A 316 -10.74 -2.96 -13.42
C PHE A 316 -10.80 -3.53 -12.00
N PHE A 317 -10.79 -4.84 -11.85
CA PHE A 317 -10.89 -5.49 -10.53
C PHE A 317 -9.61 -5.36 -9.68
N THR A 318 -8.44 -5.46 -10.30
CA THR A 318 -7.18 -5.52 -9.55
C THR A 318 -6.52 -4.16 -9.31
N TYR A 319 -6.88 -3.15 -10.10
CA TYR A 319 -6.29 -1.82 -10.02
C TYR A 319 -7.32 -0.72 -9.83
N TYR A 320 -8.22 -0.50 -10.80
CA TYR A 320 -9.10 0.67 -10.77
C TYR A 320 -10.10 0.64 -9.61
N LEU A 321 -10.68 -0.51 -9.31
CA LEU A 321 -11.60 -0.68 -8.18
C LEU A 321 -10.92 -0.34 -6.85
N VAL A 322 -9.67 -0.78 -6.67
CA VAL A 322 -8.87 -0.49 -5.48
C VAL A 322 -8.55 1.00 -5.37
N VAL A 323 -8.18 1.64 -6.47
CA VAL A 323 -7.90 3.09 -6.50
C VAL A 323 -9.17 3.89 -6.17
N ILE A 324 -10.31 3.54 -6.75
CA ILE A 324 -11.60 4.21 -6.49
C ILE A 324 -12.01 4.00 -5.02
N ALA A 325 -12.00 2.76 -4.53
CA ALA A 325 -12.38 2.45 -3.15
C ALA A 325 -11.44 3.13 -2.13
N GLY A 326 -10.13 3.13 -2.41
CA GLY A 326 -9.14 3.80 -1.58
C GLY A 326 -9.29 5.32 -1.58
N ALA A 327 -9.55 5.94 -2.73
CA ALA A 327 -9.84 7.37 -2.83
C ALA A 327 -11.08 7.76 -2.02
N LEU A 328 -12.18 7.00 -2.16
CA LEU A 328 -13.39 7.20 -1.37
C LEU A 328 -13.12 7.04 0.12
N LEU A 329 -12.35 6.03 0.51
CA LEU A 329 -11.97 5.81 1.91
C LEU A 329 -11.17 7.01 2.46
N VAL A 330 -10.22 7.56 1.70
CA VAL A 330 -9.44 8.74 2.11
C VAL A 330 -10.35 9.96 2.33
N VAL A 331 -11.30 10.20 1.43
CA VAL A 331 -12.25 11.32 1.55
C VAL A 331 -13.14 11.14 2.80
N ILE A 332 -13.71 9.95 2.98
CA ILE A 332 -14.56 9.61 4.13
C ILE A 332 -13.75 9.77 5.43
N ASP A 333 -12.54 9.22 5.48
CA ASP A 333 -11.68 9.28 6.65
C ASP A 333 -11.31 10.73 7.02
N GLN A 334 -10.96 11.58 6.06
CA GLN A 334 -10.69 13.00 6.30
C GLN A 334 -11.91 13.74 6.84
N PHE A 335 -13.11 13.43 6.33
CA PHE A 335 -14.35 14.02 6.81
C PHE A 335 -14.63 13.64 8.27
N TRP A 336 -14.53 12.35 8.63
CA TRP A 336 -14.72 11.87 9.99
C TRP A 336 -13.67 12.40 10.95
N TYR A 337 -12.41 12.47 10.54
CA TYR A 337 -11.33 13.03 11.36
C TYR A 337 -11.55 14.50 11.68
N ARG A 338 -11.95 15.31 10.68
CA ARG A 338 -12.29 16.73 10.90
C ARG A 338 -13.48 16.89 11.84
N LYS A 339 -14.53 16.07 11.68
CA LYS A 339 -15.72 16.09 12.55
C LYS A 339 -15.36 15.71 13.99
N LYS A 340 -14.51 14.72 14.19
CA LYS A 340 -14.02 14.31 15.51
C LYS A 340 -13.24 15.43 16.17
N LYS A 341 -12.27 16.03 15.46
CA LYS A 341 -11.47 17.14 15.98
C LYS A 341 -12.31 18.37 16.33
N LEU A 342 -13.34 18.65 15.53
CA LEU A 342 -14.27 19.75 15.83
C LEU A 342 -15.10 19.47 17.09
N ARG A 343 -15.57 18.23 17.29
CA ARG A 343 -16.28 17.83 18.51
C ARG A 343 -15.39 17.93 19.75
N GLU A 344 -14.14 17.46 19.65
CA GLU A 344 -13.17 17.56 20.75
C GLU A 344 -12.88 19.02 21.10
N ALA A 345 -12.77 19.91 20.11
CA ALA A 345 -12.58 21.35 20.32
C ALA A 345 -13.83 22.03 20.97
N LEU A 346 -15.03 21.56 20.61
CA LEU A 346 -16.29 22.08 21.19
C LEU A 346 -16.59 21.51 22.58
N SER A 347 -16.08 20.31 22.89
CA SER A 347 -16.25 19.67 24.21
C SER A 347 -15.12 20.00 25.19
N ALA A 348 -14.06 20.66 24.74
CA ALA A 348 -13.06 21.21 25.64
C ALA A 348 -13.73 22.22 26.55
N PRO A 349 -13.64 22.10 27.91
CA PRO A 349 -14.23 23.07 28.81
C PRO A 349 -13.69 24.44 28.41
N CYS A 350 -14.61 25.41 28.26
CA CYS A 350 -14.24 26.82 28.20
C CYS A 350 -13.49 27.10 29.51
N TYR A 351 -12.16 27.09 29.42
CA TYR A 351 -11.37 27.65 30.50
C TYR A 351 -11.76 29.11 30.54
N GLU A 352 -12.44 29.49 31.64
CA GLU A 352 -12.90 30.86 31.89
C GLU A 352 -11.76 31.81 31.55
N ALA A 353 -11.97 32.61 30.51
CA ALA A 353 -11.19 33.80 30.26
C ALA A 353 -11.52 34.79 31.41
N GLY A 354 -10.90 34.59 32.58
CA GLY A 354 -11.24 35.32 33.79
C GLY A 354 -10.35 35.04 35.01
N LYS A 355 -9.24 34.31 34.83
CA LYS A 355 -8.18 34.29 35.84
C LYS A 355 -6.88 34.76 35.19
N GLU A 356 -6.66 36.06 35.26
CA GLU A 356 -5.34 36.66 35.12
C GLU A 356 -4.38 35.89 36.04
N SER A 357 -3.32 35.34 35.48
CA SER A 357 -2.28 34.70 36.28
C SER A 357 -1.56 35.82 37.05
N PRO A 358 -1.15 35.59 38.32
CA PRO A 358 -0.47 36.62 39.13
C PRO A 358 0.84 37.15 38.50
N GLY A 359 1.28 36.64 37.38
CA GLY A 359 2.46 37.10 36.63
C GLY A 359 2.20 38.14 35.55
N ASP A 360 0.94 38.40 35.20
CA ASP A 360 0.61 39.38 34.16
C ASP A 360 0.39 40.78 34.71
N GLU A 361 0.06 40.92 36.01
CA GLU A 361 0.00 42.22 36.71
C GLU A 361 1.40 42.87 36.83
N GLU A 362 2.45 42.08 37.07
CA GLU A 362 3.82 42.57 37.17
C GLU A 362 4.38 43.06 35.84
N LYS A 363 3.98 42.45 34.73
CA LYS A 363 4.37 42.87 33.38
C LYS A 363 3.61 44.11 32.88
N ASN A 364 2.40 44.31 33.34
CA ASN A 364 1.63 45.52 33.01
C ASN A 364 2.06 46.72 33.86
N ALA A 365 2.42 46.50 35.13
CA ALA A 365 3.00 47.56 35.97
C ALA A 365 4.37 48.05 35.43
N GLN A 366 5.23 47.16 34.94
CA GLN A 366 6.48 47.55 34.27
C GLN A 366 6.31 48.28 32.94
N LYS A 367 5.21 48.06 32.22
CA LYS A 367 4.88 48.81 31.00
C LYS A 367 4.33 50.20 31.25
N GLU A 368 3.59 50.40 32.36
CA GLU A 368 3.10 51.73 32.72
C GLU A 368 4.22 52.64 33.29
N ASP A 369 5.19 52.10 33.99
CA ASP A 369 6.37 52.85 34.46
C ASP A 369 7.31 53.31 33.33
N VAL A 370 7.39 52.55 32.22
CA VAL A 370 8.17 52.94 31.03
C VAL A 370 7.47 54.04 30.21
N LEU A 371 6.14 54.18 30.35
CA LEU A 371 5.35 55.21 29.63
C LEU A 371 5.17 56.53 30.42
N ARG A 372 5.64 56.61 31.68
CA ARG A 372 5.60 57.83 32.51
C ARG A 372 6.95 58.51 32.71
N GLY A 373 7.99 58.03 32.06
CA GLY A 373 9.32 58.65 32.06
C GLY A 373 9.56 59.40 30.74
N ASP A 374 9.27 60.70 30.80
CA ASP A 374 9.48 61.79 29.85
C ASP A 374 8.35 62.10 28.86
#